data_2c91a3fbcba787f35a0bf2c17e20b263
#
_entry.id   2c91a3fbcba787f35a0bf2c17e20b263
#
_cell.length_a   1.000
_cell.length_b   1.000
_cell.length_c   1.000
_cell.angle_alpha   90.00
_cell.angle_beta   90.00
_cell.angle_gamma   90.00
#
_symmetry.space_group_name_H-M   'P 1'
#
loop_
_entity.id
_entity.type
_entity.pdbx_description
1 polymer ?
#
loop_
_entity_poly.entity_id
_entity_poly.type
_entity_poly.pdbx_seq_one_letter_code
_entity_poly.pdbx_strand_id
1 'polypeptide(L)'
;VVISGVDAHSYGPFNVNSRTIELSDADTMTVGTPIDSWLDTTEREITLTIEEAGMYQIEMRADEFDAYLELEGPNGYYREDDDSAGELNARIADFLAPGTYQLTARTAYGTDSGLFTLAIEPRDLPNDVELRNEGALTPDETLNGWYSGEALTYQLTIEESSLVTLSMSSNDFDTYLELYGEGVSYTDDDSGGGTNARLEQALLPGTYTVSARGFSASGSGMFELAVSAEPTEMQPDT
;
A
#
# COMPACT_ATOMS: atom_id res chain seq x y z
N VAL A 1 9.84 38.04 22.11
CA VAL A 1 9.25 38.26 20.78
C VAL A 1 9.49 39.71 20.40
N VAL A 2 10.05 39.95 19.24
CA VAL A 2 10.22 41.30 18.68
C VAL A 2 9.33 41.38 17.43
N ILE A 3 8.43 42.35 17.42
CA ILE A 3 7.52 42.56 16.28
C ILE A 3 7.92 43.87 15.62
N SER A 4 8.24 43.81 14.32
CA SER A 4 8.60 44.99 13.53
C SER A 4 7.96 44.93 12.17
N GLY A 5 7.73 46.11 11.57
CA GLY A 5 7.37 46.18 10.14
C GLY A 5 8.57 45.90 9.25
N VAL A 6 8.33 45.66 7.97
CA VAL A 6 9.37 45.43 6.95
C VAL A 6 10.25 46.64 6.77
N ASP A 7 9.68 47.86 6.97
CA ASP A 7 10.40 49.13 6.89
C ASP A 7 9.79 50.16 7.84
N ALA A 8 10.39 51.36 7.90
CA ALA A 8 9.96 52.45 8.75
C ALA A 8 8.58 53.05 8.38
N HIS A 9 7.98 52.68 7.27
CA HIS A 9 6.66 53.13 6.80
C HIS A 9 5.59 52.07 7.01
N SER A 10 5.96 50.85 7.47
CA SER A 10 5.03 49.76 7.75
C SER A 10 4.32 50.03 9.08
N TYR A 11 3.02 50.32 9.04
CA TYR A 11 2.19 50.50 10.23
C TYR A 11 0.78 49.95 10.00
N GLY A 12 0.13 49.56 11.08
CA GLY A 12 -1.24 49.04 11.04
C GLY A 12 -1.52 48.08 12.21
N PRO A 13 -2.77 47.68 12.39
CA PRO A 13 -3.13 46.69 13.41
C PRO A 13 -2.52 45.33 13.04
N PHE A 14 -2.11 44.58 14.05
CA PHE A 14 -1.66 43.21 13.92
C PHE A 14 -2.21 42.36 15.07
N ASN A 15 -2.28 41.06 14.87
CA ASN A 15 -2.62 40.10 15.89
C ASN A 15 -1.40 39.19 16.14
N VAL A 16 -1.16 38.88 17.40
CA VAL A 16 -0.18 37.88 17.81
C VAL A 16 -0.94 36.74 18.51
N ASN A 17 -0.82 35.55 17.97
CA ASN A 17 -1.33 34.34 18.59
C ASN A 17 -0.12 33.50 19.02
N SER A 18 -0.20 32.92 20.22
CA SER A 18 0.79 31.95 20.68
C SER A 18 0.06 30.72 21.19
N ARG A 19 0.65 29.56 20.92
CA ARG A 19 0.22 28.27 21.50
C ARG A 19 1.43 27.56 22.06
N THR A 20 1.22 26.80 23.11
CA THR A 20 2.21 25.83 23.57
C THR A 20 2.02 24.56 22.76
N ILE A 21 3.10 24.01 22.25
CA ILE A 21 3.14 22.71 21.59
C ILE A 21 3.92 21.80 22.52
N GLU A 22 3.35 20.65 22.87
CA GLU A 22 4.06 19.60 23.59
C GLU A 22 4.77 18.72 22.57
N LEU A 23 6.10 18.78 22.58
CA LEU A 23 6.90 17.95 21.66
C LEU A 23 7.01 16.54 22.21
N SER A 24 6.83 15.56 21.35
CA SER A 24 6.99 14.14 21.65
C SER A 24 8.42 13.69 21.27
N ASP A 25 9.10 13.07 22.24
CA ASP A 25 10.36 12.35 22.01
C ASP A 25 10.13 10.84 21.91
N ALA A 26 8.86 10.42 21.78
CA ALA A 26 8.51 9.00 21.68
C ALA A 26 9.11 8.37 20.40
N ASP A 27 9.69 7.19 20.56
CA ASP A 27 10.18 6.33 19.48
C ASP A 27 9.13 5.31 19.02
N THR A 28 7.88 5.46 19.46
CA THR A 28 6.72 4.64 19.08
C THR A 28 5.53 5.52 18.77
N MET A 29 4.70 5.06 17.86
CA MET A 29 3.49 5.75 17.40
C MET A 29 2.28 4.82 17.43
N THR A 30 1.12 5.38 17.71
CA THR A 30 -0.17 4.67 17.71
C THR A 30 -1.09 5.24 16.65
N VAL A 31 -1.80 4.37 15.94
CA VAL A 31 -2.83 4.75 14.97
C VAL A 31 -3.87 5.68 15.61
N GLY A 32 -4.22 6.75 14.94
CA GLY A 32 -5.19 7.76 15.38
C GLY A 32 -4.65 8.75 16.41
N THR A 33 -3.34 8.69 16.75
CA THR A 33 -2.75 9.63 17.71
C THR A 33 -1.57 10.36 17.05
N PRO A 34 -1.78 11.58 16.54
CA PRO A 34 -0.71 12.37 15.95
C PRO A 34 0.32 12.81 17.01
N ILE A 35 1.55 12.97 16.57
CA ILE A 35 2.64 13.50 17.40
C ILE A 35 3.21 14.77 16.77
N ASP A 36 3.45 15.79 17.59
CA ASP A 36 4.25 16.95 17.22
C ASP A 36 5.68 16.71 17.72
N SER A 37 6.67 16.93 16.88
CA SER A 37 8.05 16.70 17.22
C SER A 37 8.98 17.70 16.53
N TRP A 38 10.22 17.75 16.98
CA TRP A 38 11.26 18.57 16.38
C TRP A 38 12.28 17.69 15.68
N LEU A 39 12.47 17.95 14.39
CA LEU A 39 13.56 17.36 13.64
C LEU A 39 14.75 18.30 13.71
N ASP A 40 15.89 17.78 14.16
CA ASP A 40 17.17 18.43 14.01
C ASP A 40 17.82 18.02 12.66
N THR A 41 19.11 18.03 12.52
CA THR A 41 19.80 17.65 11.27
C THR A 41 19.86 16.13 11.05
N THR A 42 19.20 15.34 11.87
CA THR A 42 19.20 13.89 11.79
C THR A 42 17.79 13.35 11.46
N GLU A 43 17.76 12.17 10.96
CA GLU A 43 16.53 11.39 10.80
C GLU A 43 15.97 10.97 12.16
N ARG A 44 14.70 10.70 12.20
CA ARG A 44 14.00 10.19 13.36
C ARG A 44 13.33 8.88 13.05
N GLU A 45 13.73 7.83 13.76
CA GLU A 45 13.16 6.50 13.64
C GLU A 45 12.01 6.32 14.65
N ILE A 46 10.88 5.83 14.19
CA ILE A 46 9.66 5.63 14.97
C ILE A 46 9.11 4.26 14.66
N THR A 47 8.89 3.46 15.70
CA THR A 47 8.24 2.15 15.57
C THR A 47 6.72 2.30 15.51
N LEU A 48 6.11 1.74 14.49
CA LEU A 48 4.66 1.67 14.29
C LEU A 48 4.20 0.22 14.39
N THR A 49 3.18 -0.05 15.19
CA THR A 49 2.52 -1.36 15.24
C THR A 49 1.15 -1.28 14.59
N ILE A 50 0.92 -2.10 13.59
CA ILE A 50 -0.38 -2.33 12.96
C ILE A 50 -0.97 -3.60 13.55
N GLU A 51 -2.13 -3.48 14.18
CA GLU A 51 -2.83 -4.61 14.82
C GLU A 51 -3.82 -5.27 13.85
N GLU A 52 -4.45 -4.50 12.99
CA GLU A 52 -5.44 -4.97 12.01
C GLU A 52 -5.01 -4.61 10.59
N ALA A 53 -5.17 -5.56 9.67
CA ALA A 53 -4.92 -5.30 8.25
C ALA A 53 -5.90 -4.25 7.71
N GLY A 54 -5.40 -3.28 6.94
CA GLY A 54 -6.26 -2.24 6.39
C GLY A 54 -5.51 -1.19 5.60
N MET A 55 -6.26 -0.28 5.00
CA MET A 55 -5.70 0.91 4.38
C MET A 55 -5.35 1.93 5.45
N TYR A 56 -4.12 2.42 5.40
CA TYR A 56 -3.62 3.47 6.29
C TYR A 56 -3.02 4.61 5.48
N GLN A 57 -3.09 5.79 6.05
CA GLN A 57 -2.39 6.97 5.55
C GLN A 57 -1.47 7.48 6.64
N ILE A 58 -0.19 7.59 6.32
CA ILE A 58 0.84 8.18 7.16
C ILE A 58 1.19 9.52 6.52
N GLU A 59 1.10 10.61 7.28
CA GLU A 59 1.45 11.95 6.82
C GLU A 59 2.47 12.60 7.73
N MET A 60 3.49 13.21 7.13
CA MET A 60 4.41 14.13 7.78
C MET A 60 4.20 15.54 7.21
N ARG A 61 3.90 16.49 8.10
CA ARG A 61 3.69 17.89 7.76
C ARG A 61 4.73 18.77 8.44
N ALA A 62 5.40 19.58 7.66
CA ALA A 62 6.40 20.53 8.11
C ALA A 62 6.28 21.86 7.36
N ASP A 63 6.31 22.99 8.08
CA ASP A 63 6.26 24.31 7.46
C ASP A 63 7.67 24.88 7.15
N GLU A 64 8.72 24.27 7.72
CA GLU A 64 10.08 24.83 7.72
C GLU A 64 11.05 24.05 6.85
N PHE A 65 10.69 22.84 6.42
CA PHE A 65 11.55 21.97 5.60
C PHE A 65 10.73 21.04 4.72
N ASP A 66 11.39 20.48 3.73
CA ASP A 66 10.87 19.47 2.82
C ASP A 66 10.85 18.10 3.51
N ALA A 67 9.65 17.58 3.78
CA ALA A 67 9.45 16.36 4.54
C ALA A 67 9.70 15.12 3.68
N TYR A 68 10.30 14.09 4.27
CA TYR A 68 10.52 12.81 3.64
C TYR A 68 10.18 11.66 4.60
N LEU A 69 9.43 10.70 4.13
CA LEU A 69 9.06 9.50 4.88
C LEU A 69 9.62 8.24 4.20
N GLU A 70 10.13 7.34 5.02
CA GLU A 70 10.44 5.96 4.64
C GLU A 70 9.70 5.03 5.59
N LEU A 71 9.07 3.99 5.07
CA LEU A 71 8.37 2.97 5.85
C LEU A 71 8.88 1.59 5.47
N GLU A 72 9.54 0.93 6.41
CA GLU A 72 9.98 -0.45 6.29
C GLU A 72 9.08 -1.38 7.12
N GLY A 73 8.79 -2.56 6.62
CA GLY A 73 7.86 -3.49 7.27
C GLY A 73 8.23 -4.94 7.12
N PRO A 74 7.34 -5.84 7.57
CA PRO A 74 7.53 -7.28 7.42
C PRO A 74 7.74 -7.69 5.96
N ASN A 75 8.47 -8.81 5.76
CA ASN A 75 8.70 -9.45 4.46
C ASN A 75 9.38 -8.56 3.40
N GLY A 76 10.14 -7.55 3.83
CA GLY A 76 10.82 -6.65 2.89
C GLY A 76 9.96 -5.52 2.36
N TYR A 77 8.78 -5.30 2.97
CA TYR A 77 7.94 -4.15 2.63
C TYR A 77 8.71 -2.85 2.78
N TYR A 78 8.66 -2.01 1.75
CA TYR A 78 9.31 -0.70 1.72
C TYR A 78 8.46 0.31 0.93
N ARG A 79 8.27 1.49 1.47
CA ARG A 79 7.68 2.66 0.82
C ARG A 79 8.41 3.91 1.22
N GLU A 80 8.43 4.87 0.33
CA GLU A 80 8.97 6.20 0.56
C GLU A 80 8.13 7.26 -0.14
N ASP A 81 8.15 8.47 0.37
CA ASP A 81 7.46 9.63 -0.22
C ASP A 81 8.01 10.94 0.35
N ASP A 82 7.97 12.01 -0.47
CA ASP A 82 8.44 13.36 -0.10
C ASP A 82 7.38 14.45 -0.26
N ASP A 83 6.49 14.40 -1.25
CA ASP A 83 5.59 15.54 -1.57
C ASP A 83 4.13 15.18 -1.88
N SER A 84 3.72 13.90 -1.77
CA SER A 84 2.35 13.45 -2.09
C SER A 84 1.25 14.03 -1.18
N ALA A 85 1.59 14.64 -0.04
CA ALA A 85 0.64 15.36 0.80
C ALA A 85 0.39 16.81 0.36
N GLY A 86 1.09 17.24 -0.69
CA GLY A 86 1.05 18.60 -1.24
C GLY A 86 2.03 19.56 -0.60
N GLU A 87 2.48 20.54 -1.34
CA GLU A 87 3.56 21.44 -0.99
C GLU A 87 4.86 20.63 -0.74
N LEU A 88 5.42 20.68 0.44
CA LEU A 88 6.64 19.98 0.86
C LEU A 88 6.32 18.93 1.94
N ASN A 89 5.14 18.32 1.88
CA ASN A 89 4.67 17.37 2.89
C ASN A 89 4.59 15.96 2.31
N ALA A 90 5.08 15.00 3.07
CA ALA A 90 5.13 13.60 2.67
C ALA A 90 3.87 12.82 3.08
N ARG A 91 3.44 11.88 2.23
CA ARG A 91 2.33 10.96 2.51
C ARG A 91 2.56 9.58 1.93
N ILE A 92 2.55 8.58 2.79
CA ILE A 92 2.44 7.18 2.39
C ILE A 92 0.99 6.73 2.63
N ALA A 93 0.31 6.28 1.58
CA ALA A 93 -1.02 5.68 1.67
C ALA A 93 -0.97 4.29 1.06
N ASP A 94 -1.12 3.25 1.90
CA ASP A 94 -0.99 1.86 1.45
C ASP A 94 -1.79 0.91 2.35
N PHE A 95 -1.98 -0.33 1.87
CA PHE A 95 -2.52 -1.41 2.68
C PHE A 95 -1.41 -2.01 3.54
N LEU A 96 -1.58 -1.94 4.85
CA LEU A 96 -0.64 -2.49 5.80
C LEU A 96 -1.20 -3.76 6.45
N ALA A 97 -0.43 -4.84 6.42
CA ALA A 97 -0.73 -6.06 7.14
C ALA A 97 -0.42 -5.90 8.64
N PRO A 98 -0.99 -6.74 9.54
CA PRO A 98 -0.59 -6.74 10.93
C PRO A 98 0.91 -7.00 11.07
N GLY A 99 1.57 -6.16 11.88
CA GLY A 99 3.02 -6.26 12.05
C GLY A 99 3.64 -5.02 12.66
N THR A 100 4.96 -5.06 12.79
CA THR A 100 5.77 -3.95 13.26
C THR A 100 6.50 -3.34 12.08
N TYR A 101 6.37 -2.03 11.94
CA TYR A 101 6.96 -1.22 10.89
C TYR A 101 7.94 -0.23 11.51
N GLN A 102 9.00 0.08 10.78
CA GLN A 102 9.95 1.14 11.09
C GLN A 102 9.66 2.34 10.18
N LEU A 103 9.25 3.44 10.76
CA LEU A 103 9.02 4.70 10.07
C LEU A 103 10.21 5.62 10.30
N THR A 104 10.83 6.08 9.21
CA THR A 104 11.89 7.10 9.27
C THR A 104 11.33 8.42 8.77
N ALA A 105 11.35 9.42 9.64
CA ALA A 105 10.98 10.80 9.34
C ALA A 105 12.25 11.64 9.21
N ARG A 106 12.48 12.27 8.07
CA ARG A 106 13.65 13.10 7.79
C ARG A 106 13.35 14.24 6.82
N THR A 107 14.33 15.08 6.55
CA THR A 107 14.25 16.05 5.47
C THR A 107 14.67 15.40 4.15
N ALA A 108 14.06 15.82 3.03
CA ALA A 108 14.45 15.36 1.71
C ALA A 108 15.91 15.72 1.37
N TYR A 109 16.41 16.85 1.85
CA TYR A 109 17.73 17.37 1.53
C TYR A 109 18.70 17.52 2.72
N GLY A 110 18.39 16.94 3.86
CA GLY A 110 19.37 16.54 4.92
C GLY A 110 20.05 17.61 5.76
N THR A 111 19.69 18.90 5.70
CA THR A 111 20.33 19.97 6.49
C THR A 111 19.36 20.88 7.22
N ASP A 112 18.07 20.74 6.98
CA ASP A 112 17.07 21.60 7.57
C ASP A 112 16.56 21.00 8.88
N SER A 113 16.02 21.84 9.74
CA SER A 113 15.47 21.44 11.03
C SER A 113 14.20 22.24 11.30
N GLY A 114 13.27 21.68 12.04
CA GLY A 114 12.05 22.38 12.34
C GLY A 114 11.02 21.51 13.04
N LEU A 115 9.87 22.12 13.28
CA LEU A 115 8.71 21.45 13.82
C LEU A 115 8.03 20.63 12.72
N PHE A 116 7.63 19.41 13.07
CA PHE A 116 6.77 18.59 12.21
C PHE A 116 5.67 17.91 13.01
N THR A 117 4.59 17.61 12.34
CA THR A 117 3.51 16.75 12.83
C THR A 117 3.52 15.45 12.03
N LEU A 118 3.50 14.32 12.72
CA LEU A 118 3.38 13.01 12.12
C LEU A 118 2.08 12.36 12.58
N ALA A 119 1.28 11.89 11.64
CA ALA A 119 0.00 11.24 11.89
C ALA A 119 -0.12 9.93 11.11
N ILE A 120 -0.78 8.94 11.69
CA ILE A 120 -1.25 7.75 11.00
C ILE A 120 -2.73 7.56 11.26
N GLU A 121 -3.51 7.46 10.20
CA GLU A 121 -4.95 7.32 10.25
C GLU A 121 -5.40 6.13 9.38
N PRO A 122 -6.38 5.34 9.84
CA PRO A 122 -7.03 4.37 8.97
C PRO A 122 -7.80 5.11 7.87
N ARG A 123 -7.89 4.52 6.70
CA ARG A 123 -8.69 5.03 5.59
C ARG A 123 -9.75 4.02 5.20
N ASP A 124 -10.94 4.51 4.95
CA ASP A 124 -11.99 3.70 4.36
C ASP A 124 -11.65 3.39 2.90
N LEU A 125 -11.87 2.13 2.50
CA LEU A 125 -11.81 1.75 1.10
C LEU A 125 -13.00 2.36 0.34
N PRO A 126 -12.81 2.72 -0.95
CA PRO A 126 -13.92 3.17 -1.77
C PRO A 126 -15.04 2.11 -1.82
N ASN A 127 -16.31 2.52 -1.60
CA ASN A 127 -17.50 1.70 -1.83
C ASN A 127 -17.64 0.41 -1.00
N ASP A 128 -17.23 0.40 0.25
CA ASP A 128 -17.32 -0.77 1.14
C ASP A 128 -16.65 -2.05 0.55
N VAL A 129 -15.57 -1.88 -0.22
CA VAL A 129 -14.79 -2.97 -0.80
C VAL A 129 -14.12 -3.74 0.32
N GLU A 130 -14.38 -5.04 0.40
CA GLU A 130 -13.64 -5.95 1.26
C GLU A 130 -12.40 -6.46 0.52
N LEU A 131 -11.22 -6.25 1.10
CA LEU A 131 -9.97 -6.77 0.55
C LEU A 131 -9.66 -8.15 1.09
N ARG A 132 -9.28 -9.06 0.19
CA ARG A 132 -8.86 -10.41 0.52
C ARG A 132 -7.53 -10.71 -0.17
N ASN A 133 -6.47 -10.74 0.61
CA ASN A 133 -5.09 -10.90 0.13
C ASN A 133 -4.56 -12.34 0.25
N GLU A 134 -5.37 -13.26 0.75
CA GLU A 134 -5.02 -14.68 0.90
C GLU A 134 -6.27 -15.56 0.99
N GLY A 135 -6.07 -16.87 1.01
CA GLY A 135 -7.13 -17.84 1.27
C GLY A 135 -7.52 -18.68 0.06
N ALA A 136 -8.70 -19.29 0.12
CA ALA A 136 -9.21 -20.14 -0.96
C ALA A 136 -9.98 -19.33 -1.99
N LEU A 137 -9.79 -19.65 -3.27
CA LEU A 137 -10.66 -19.20 -4.36
C LEU A 137 -11.77 -20.24 -4.58
N THR A 138 -12.97 -19.75 -4.77
CA THR A 138 -14.13 -20.57 -5.15
C THR A 138 -14.44 -20.31 -6.62
N PRO A 139 -14.73 -21.34 -7.43
CA PRO A 139 -15.24 -21.12 -8.80
C PRO A 139 -16.43 -20.16 -8.83
N ASP A 140 -16.49 -19.32 -9.85
CA ASP A 140 -17.47 -18.25 -10.07
C ASP A 140 -17.44 -17.12 -9.04
N GLU A 141 -16.29 -16.93 -8.42
CA GLU A 141 -16.02 -15.86 -7.45
C GLU A 141 -15.24 -14.71 -8.08
N THR A 142 -15.52 -13.51 -7.59
CA THR A 142 -14.71 -12.31 -7.81
C THR A 142 -14.35 -11.70 -6.47
N LEU A 143 -13.07 -11.40 -6.27
CA LEU A 143 -12.57 -10.73 -5.08
C LEU A 143 -11.75 -9.50 -5.43
N ASN A 144 -11.61 -8.60 -4.48
CA ASN A 144 -10.65 -7.51 -4.54
C ASN A 144 -9.47 -7.79 -3.62
N GLY A 145 -8.28 -7.44 -4.05
CA GLY A 145 -7.06 -7.51 -3.27
C GLY A 145 -6.25 -6.23 -3.38
N TRP A 146 -5.23 -6.12 -2.55
CA TRP A 146 -4.27 -5.03 -2.62
C TRP A 146 -2.86 -5.58 -2.80
N TYR A 147 -2.25 -5.24 -3.93
CA TYR A 147 -0.86 -5.58 -4.23
C TYR A 147 0.07 -4.49 -3.69
N SER A 148 1.07 -4.88 -2.92
CA SER A 148 2.07 -3.99 -2.32
C SER A 148 3.52 -4.40 -2.62
N GLY A 149 3.76 -4.98 -3.81
CA GLY A 149 5.09 -5.37 -4.26
C GLY A 149 5.43 -6.84 -4.05
N GLU A 150 4.68 -7.56 -3.18
CA GLU A 150 4.85 -9.01 -2.96
C GLU A 150 3.69 -9.81 -3.54
N ALA A 151 4.00 -10.98 -4.11
CA ALA A 151 3.00 -11.87 -4.69
C ALA A 151 2.01 -12.36 -3.64
N LEU A 152 0.72 -12.25 -3.94
CA LEU A 152 -0.37 -12.78 -3.13
C LEU A 152 -0.74 -14.18 -3.63
N THR A 153 -0.92 -15.12 -2.71
CA THR A 153 -1.18 -16.52 -3.06
C THR A 153 -2.52 -17.00 -2.57
N TYR A 154 -3.24 -17.67 -3.47
CA TYR A 154 -4.56 -18.23 -3.22
C TYR A 154 -4.57 -19.73 -3.56
N GLN A 155 -5.45 -20.49 -2.91
CA GLN A 155 -5.66 -21.90 -3.21
C GLN A 155 -6.96 -22.09 -4.00
N LEU A 156 -6.86 -22.71 -5.18
CA LEU A 156 -7.99 -23.06 -6.02
C LEU A 156 -8.16 -24.59 -6.05
N THR A 157 -9.31 -25.09 -5.61
CA THR A 157 -9.64 -26.51 -5.66
C THR A 157 -10.61 -26.75 -6.80
N ILE A 158 -10.27 -27.65 -7.70
CA ILE A 158 -11.09 -28.11 -8.81
C ILE A 158 -11.56 -29.54 -8.48
N GLU A 159 -12.88 -29.74 -8.39
CA GLU A 159 -13.48 -31.04 -8.02
C GLU A 159 -13.71 -31.97 -9.22
N GLU A 160 -13.96 -31.39 -10.40
CA GLU A 160 -14.14 -32.11 -11.67
C GLU A 160 -13.37 -31.42 -12.80
N SER A 161 -13.00 -32.16 -13.85
CA SER A 161 -12.27 -31.58 -14.99
C SER A 161 -13.01 -30.38 -15.55
N SER A 162 -12.39 -29.22 -15.55
CA SER A 162 -13.02 -27.95 -15.89
C SER A 162 -12.12 -27.08 -16.76
N LEU A 163 -12.73 -26.31 -17.64
CA LEU A 163 -12.08 -25.15 -18.25
C LEU A 163 -12.13 -24.00 -17.24
N VAL A 164 -10.99 -23.64 -16.73
CA VAL A 164 -10.83 -22.58 -15.72
C VAL A 164 -10.35 -21.31 -16.40
N THR A 165 -11.04 -20.21 -16.11
CA THR A 165 -10.59 -18.86 -16.48
C THR A 165 -10.27 -18.08 -15.22
N LEU A 166 -9.05 -17.53 -15.16
CA LEU A 166 -8.61 -16.57 -14.17
C LEU A 166 -8.39 -15.22 -14.85
N SER A 167 -8.89 -14.14 -14.28
CA SER A 167 -8.69 -12.79 -14.79
C SER A 167 -8.27 -11.88 -13.63
N MET A 168 -7.19 -11.15 -13.81
CA MET A 168 -6.74 -10.14 -12.87
C MET A 168 -6.67 -8.78 -13.57
N SER A 169 -7.32 -7.78 -13.00
CA SER A 169 -7.33 -6.42 -13.54
C SER A 169 -6.99 -5.38 -12.48
N SER A 170 -6.25 -4.35 -12.89
CA SER A 170 -5.93 -3.19 -12.07
C SER A 170 -5.87 -1.92 -12.91
N ASN A 171 -6.22 -0.79 -12.30
CA ASN A 171 -5.98 0.53 -12.89
C ASN A 171 -4.66 1.16 -12.39
N ASP A 172 -4.01 0.54 -11.42
CA ASP A 172 -2.89 1.12 -10.68
C ASP A 172 -1.55 0.52 -11.11
N PHE A 173 -1.55 -0.74 -11.59
CA PHE A 173 -0.32 -1.43 -11.99
C PHE A 173 -0.58 -2.47 -13.08
N ASP A 174 0.48 -2.89 -13.75
CA ASP A 174 0.52 -3.98 -14.73
C ASP A 174 0.45 -5.32 -14.02
N THR A 175 -0.62 -6.11 -14.29
CA THR A 175 -0.94 -7.34 -13.55
C THR A 175 -0.22 -8.56 -14.11
N TYR A 176 0.08 -9.53 -13.25
CA TYR A 176 0.70 -10.80 -13.62
C TYR A 176 0.06 -11.95 -12.83
N LEU A 177 -0.39 -12.98 -13.54
CA LEU A 177 -0.95 -14.20 -12.97
C LEU A 177 -0.03 -15.40 -13.17
N GLU A 178 0.07 -16.23 -12.14
CA GLU A 178 0.64 -17.56 -12.22
C GLU A 178 -0.35 -18.57 -11.64
N LEU A 179 -0.52 -19.69 -12.33
CA LEU A 179 -1.29 -20.85 -11.87
C LEU A 179 -0.40 -22.07 -11.90
N TYR A 180 -0.19 -22.72 -10.77
CA TYR A 180 0.63 -23.92 -10.69
C TYR A 180 0.08 -24.94 -9.69
N GLY A 181 0.43 -26.21 -9.93
CA GLY A 181 -0.01 -27.37 -9.14
C GLY A 181 -0.26 -28.57 -10.05
N GLU A 182 -0.39 -29.77 -9.47
CA GLU A 182 -0.69 -31.02 -10.19
C GLU A 182 0.20 -31.24 -11.43
N GLY A 183 1.44 -30.75 -11.41
CA GLY A 183 2.42 -30.88 -12.49
C GLY A 183 2.30 -29.87 -13.62
N VAL A 184 1.45 -28.87 -13.49
CA VAL A 184 1.30 -27.77 -14.47
C VAL A 184 1.77 -26.44 -13.92
N SER A 185 2.15 -25.52 -14.81
CA SER A 185 2.49 -24.15 -14.51
C SER A 185 2.18 -23.26 -15.70
N TYR A 186 1.34 -22.26 -15.50
CA TYR A 186 0.89 -21.32 -16.52
C TYR A 186 1.08 -19.90 -16.01
N THR A 187 1.41 -18.98 -16.90
CA THR A 187 1.60 -17.55 -16.57
C THR A 187 1.01 -16.68 -17.65
N ASP A 188 0.57 -15.49 -17.25
CA ASP A 188 0.07 -14.47 -18.17
C ASP A 188 0.15 -13.07 -17.53
N ASP A 189 0.34 -12.03 -18.37
CA ASP A 189 0.42 -10.63 -17.93
C ASP A 189 -0.57 -9.71 -18.67
N ASP A 190 -0.85 -9.91 -19.96
CA ASP A 190 -1.61 -8.94 -20.76
C ASP A 190 -2.74 -9.53 -21.67
N SER A 191 -2.98 -10.85 -21.62
CA SER A 191 -4.05 -11.48 -22.42
C SER A 191 -5.48 -11.08 -22.00
N GLY A 192 -5.64 -10.41 -20.84
CA GLY A 192 -6.88 -9.81 -20.38
C GLY A 192 -7.23 -8.48 -21.07
N GLY A 193 -6.28 -7.93 -21.83
CA GLY A 193 -6.39 -6.65 -22.54
C GLY A 193 -5.76 -5.49 -21.77
N GLY A 194 -5.00 -4.67 -22.45
CA GLY A 194 -4.20 -3.60 -21.84
C GLY A 194 -3.05 -4.19 -21.02
N THR A 195 -3.02 -3.94 -19.75
CA THR A 195 -2.07 -4.45 -18.74
C THR A 195 -2.74 -5.44 -17.77
N ASN A 196 -3.78 -6.13 -18.24
CA ASN A 196 -4.54 -7.07 -17.41
C ASN A 196 -4.24 -8.52 -17.82
N ALA A 197 -4.01 -9.36 -16.83
CA ALA A 197 -3.69 -10.76 -16.99
C ALA A 197 -4.95 -11.63 -17.15
N ARG A 198 -4.88 -12.68 -18.01
CA ARG A 198 -5.91 -13.67 -18.16
C ARG A 198 -5.34 -15.04 -18.52
N LEU A 199 -5.64 -16.04 -17.71
CA LEU A 199 -5.36 -17.45 -17.99
C LEU A 199 -6.66 -18.19 -18.30
N GLU A 200 -6.64 -19.03 -19.34
CA GLU A 200 -7.73 -19.93 -19.67
C GLU A 200 -7.16 -21.32 -19.92
N GLN A 201 -7.39 -22.26 -18.99
CA GLN A 201 -6.74 -23.57 -18.97
C GLN A 201 -7.72 -24.68 -18.59
N ALA A 202 -7.62 -25.81 -19.28
CA ALA A 202 -8.32 -27.03 -18.89
C ALA A 202 -7.53 -27.71 -17.75
N LEU A 203 -8.16 -27.84 -16.60
CA LEU A 203 -7.56 -28.42 -15.40
C LEU A 203 -8.26 -29.71 -14.99
N LEU A 204 -7.45 -30.67 -14.51
CA LEU A 204 -7.94 -31.89 -13.85
C LEU A 204 -8.37 -31.59 -12.40
N PRO A 205 -9.16 -32.51 -11.77
CA PRO A 205 -9.42 -32.43 -10.35
C PRO A 205 -8.13 -32.36 -9.55
N GLY A 206 -8.02 -31.38 -8.63
CA GLY A 206 -6.82 -31.16 -7.85
C GLY A 206 -6.82 -29.83 -7.13
N THR A 207 -5.72 -29.52 -6.44
CA THR A 207 -5.51 -28.24 -5.75
C THR A 207 -4.37 -27.49 -6.41
N TYR A 208 -4.67 -26.28 -6.82
CA TYR A 208 -3.77 -25.38 -7.53
C TYR A 208 -3.49 -24.16 -6.69
N THR A 209 -2.31 -23.58 -6.88
CA THR A 209 -1.96 -22.28 -6.31
C THR A 209 -2.07 -21.22 -7.41
N VAL A 210 -2.79 -20.14 -7.09
CA VAL A 210 -2.87 -18.94 -7.91
C VAL A 210 -2.01 -17.87 -7.26
N SER A 211 -1.03 -17.34 -7.99
CA SER A 211 -0.20 -16.22 -7.57
C SER A 211 -0.62 -14.97 -8.33
N ALA A 212 -1.06 -13.96 -7.61
CA ALA A 212 -1.47 -12.65 -8.12
C ALA A 212 -0.43 -11.61 -7.73
N ARG A 213 0.18 -10.96 -8.72
CA ARG A 213 1.24 -9.95 -8.49
C ARG A 213 1.29 -8.90 -9.58
N GLY A 214 2.10 -7.88 -9.41
CA GLY A 214 2.49 -6.98 -10.49
C GLY A 214 3.53 -7.62 -11.42
N PHE A 215 3.54 -7.23 -12.68
CA PHE A 215 4.62 -7.57 -13.63
C PHE A 215 5.98 -7.06 -13.11
N SER A 216 5.99 -5.88 -12.48
CA SER A 216 7.15 -5.36 -11.75
C SER A 216 6.84 -5.23 -10.25
N ALA A 217 7.88 -5.35 -9.42
CA ALA A 217 7.76 -5.20 -7.97
C ALA A 217 7.52 -3.74 -7.52
N SER A 218 7.68 -2.76 -8.40
CA SER A 218 7.50 -1.33 -8.09
C SER A 218 6.05 -0.86 -8.15
N GLY A 219 5.13 -1.69 -8.68
CA GLY A 219 3.70 -1.38 -8.69
C GLY A 219 3.06 -1.61 -7.32
N SER A 220 2.00 -0.89 -7.04
CA SER A 220 1.10 -1.19 -5.91
C SER A 220 -0.29 -0.65 -6.22
N GLY A 221 -1.31 -1.23 -5.60
CA GLY A 221 -2.67 -0.77 -5.78
C GLY A 221 -3.71 -1.87 -5.67
N MET A 222 -4.95 -1.48 -5.88
CA MET A 222 -6.08 -2.40 -5.84
C MET A 222 -6.17 -3.20 -7.14
N PHE A 223 -6.53 -4.47 -7.02
CA PHE A 223 -6.87 -5.32 -8.16
C PHE A 223 -8.15 -6.09 -7.92
N GLU A 224 -8.78 -6.51 -9.00
CA GLU A 224 -9.86 -7.48 -9.02
C GLU A 224 -9.33 -8.80 -9.55
N LEU A 225 -9.60 -9.91 -8.85
CA LEU A 225 -9.32 -11.27 -9.29
C LEU A 225 -10.62 -12.04 -9.42
N ALA A 226 -10.93 -12.46 -10.64
CA ALA A 226 -12.10 -13.28 -10.94
C ALA A 226 -11.68 -14.68 -11.38
N VAL A 227 -12.42 -15.68 -10.92
CA VAL A 227 -12.24 -17.07 -11.30
C VAL A 227 -13.58 -17.64 -11.76
N SER A 228 -13.59 -18.36 -12.90
CA SER A 228 -14.70 -19.19 -13.31
C SER A 228 -14.22 -20.58 -13.68
N ALA A 229 -15.08 -21.60 -13.51
CA ALA A 229 -14.76 -22.97 -13.86
C ALA A 229 -16.00 -23.62 -14.53
N GLU A 230 -15.84 -23.97 -15.79
CA GLU A 230 -16.88 -24.67 -16.56
C GLU A 230 -16.49 -26.16 -16.71
N PRO A 231 -17.33 -27.11 -16.26
CA PRO A 231 -17.08 -28.53 -16.46
C PRO A 231 -16.79 -28.87 -17.94
N THR A 232 -15.72 -29.62 -18.18
CA THR A 232 -15.34 -30.02 -19.54
C THR A 232 -14.92 -31.47 -19.58
N GLU A 233 -15.24 -32.18 -20.69
CA GLU A 233 -14.75 -33.52 -20.93
C GLU A 233 -13.30 -33.43 -21.47
N MET A 234 -12.34 -33.74 -20.64
CA MET A 234 -10.97 -33.95 -21.09
C MET A 234 -10.86 -35.32 -21.72
N GLN A 235 -10.58 -35.40 -23.01
CA GLN A 235 -10.25 -36.68 -23.63
C GLN A 235 -8.87 -37.11 -23.15
N PRO A 236 -8.71 -38.35 -22.64
CA PRO A 236 -7.39 -38.86 -22.34
C PRO A 236 -6.55 -38.88 -23.61
N ASP A 237 -5.33 -38.37 -23.55
CA ASP A 237 -4.37 -38.49 -24.65
C ASP A 237 -4.23 -39.98 -25.02
N THR A 238 -4.52 -40.35 -26.28
CA THR A 238 -4.35 -41.70 -26.82
C THR A 238 -2.94 -41.96 -27.26
#